data_acc59aca85e869382be6c971c1610efb
#
_entry.id   acc59aca85e869382be6c971c1610efb
#
_cell.length_a   1.000
_cell.length_b   1.000
_cell.length_c   1.000
_cell.angle_alpha   90.00
_cell.angle_beta   90.00
_cell.angle_gamma   90.00
#
_symmetry.space_group_name_H-M   'P 1'
#
loop_
_entity.id
_entity.type
_entity.pdbx_description
1 polymer ?
#
loop_
_entity_poly.entity_id
_entity_poly.type
_entity_poly.pdbx_seq_one_letter_code
_entity_poly.pdbx_strand_id
1 'polypeptide(L)'
;MTTQNIQQTSQLYITRQVTEIYKSFLADILKNLAALARDNADAVMPGRTHGKHAIPITYGYKVSVWISELLTGLERLEEAEKRIFTVMMGGAVGGFNATGLTGRKVQDDVAELLSMSSMEVPSRNMTQMKVEYLMNLCLLCNTFHKMAEEVYYTGIEEFGEVHEGFTPGTIGSSTMPQKINPKLAKGIIANSQKLYSLPATGLYSGVRMFEGDSSSYMLFDGLMEEGMELATEVIIRAEELTRTLYVNKERLLKNANINKGLDNSEYVMMNVAAKLGKDAAHQLLYDKAMKTELEGKNYLQVLSDDEVLSSMFTKEELEKMIAPSSYTGICSVLARELADKAEAKAKMMTEK
;
A
#
# COMPACT_ATOMS: atom_id res chain seq x y z
N MET A 1 -16.04 -26.27 -31.26
CA MET A 1 -15.80 -25.75 -29.91
C MET A 1 -15.92 -26.87 -28.89
N THR A 2 -15.29 -26.72 -27.76
CA THR A 2 -15.47 -27.58 -26.57
C THR A 2 -16.06 -26.77 -25.43
N THR A 3 -16.76 -27.42 -24.49
CA THR A 3 -17.35 -26.75 -23.30
C THR A 3 -16.34 -25.85 -22.56
N GLN A 4 -15.10 -26.31 -22.45
CA GLN A 4 -14.04 -25.58 -21.79
C GLN A 4 -13.67 -24.23 -22.45
N ASN A 5 -13.86 -24.11 -23.77
CA ASN A 5 -13.68 -22.81 -24.46
C ASN A 5 -14.67 -21.76 -23.92
N ILE A 6 -15.93 -22.19 -23.72
CA ILE A 6 -16.97 -21.30 -23.17
C ILE A 6 -16.71 -20.99 -21.72
N GLN A 7 -16.39 -22.01 -20.90
CA GLN A 7 -16.13 -21.83 -19.46
C GLN A 7 -14.96 -20.86 -19.21
N GLN A 8 -13.82 -21.04 -19.88
CA GLN A 8 -12.66 -20.15 -19.71
C GLN A 8 -12.95 -18.74 -20.22
N THR A 9 -13.60 -18.60 -21.37
CA THR A 9 -13.95 -17.28 -21.89
C THR A 9 -14.94 -16.56 -20.98
N SER A 10 -15.96 -17.25 -20.45
CA SER A 10 -16.93 -16.65 -19.51
C SER A 10 -16.29 -16.28 -18.18
N GLN A 11 -15.40 -17.12 -17.64
CA GLN A 11 -14.63 -16.80 -16.42
C GLN A 11 -13.82 -15.50 -16.60
N LEU A 12 -13.08 -15.37 -17.71
CA LEU A 12 -12.28 -14.18 -17.99
C LEU A 12 -13.14 -12.94 -18.26
N TYR A 13 -14.30 -13.12 -18.90
CA TYR A 13 -15.26 -12.04 -19.08
C TYR A 13 -15.81 -11.53 -17.73
N ILE A 14 -16.21 -12.43 -16.82
CA ILE A 14 -16.65 -12.06 -15.47
C ILE A 14 -15.51 -11.40 -14.70
N THR A 15 -14.31 -11.96 -14.76
CA THR A 15 -13.12 -11.36 -14.12
C THR A 15 -12.91 -9.92 -14.60
N ARG A 16 -13.06 -9.67 -15.92
CA ARG A 16 -12.98 -8.32 -16.49
C ARG A 16 -14.04 -7.39 -15.91
N GLN A 17 -15.30 -7.84 -15.81
CA GLN A 17 -16.37 -7.00 -15.22
C GLN A 17 -16.08 -6.63 -13.75
N VAL A 18 -15.61 -7.59 -12.96
CA VAL A 18 -15.22 -7.35 -11.56
C VAL A 18 -14.01 -6.41 -11.49
N THR A 19 -13.06 -6.52 -12.42
CA THR A 19 -11.90 -5.62 -12.47
C THR A 19 -12.30 -4.16 -12.71
N GLU A 20 -13.30 -3.92 -13.56
CA GLU A 20 -13.83 -2.55 -13.76
C GLU A 20 -14.49 -2.01 -12.48
N ILE A 21 -15.16 -2.87 -11.70
CA ILE A 21 -15.67 -2.48 -10.37
C ILE A 21 -14.51 -2.14 -9.42
N TYR A 22 -13.44 -2.94 -9.41
CA TYR A 22 -12.24 -2.63 -8.61
C TYR A 22 -11.67 -1.27 -8.97
N LYS A 23 -11.55 -0.95 -10.27
CA LYS A 23 -11.04 0.35 -10.72
C LYS A 23 -11.84 1.52 -10.16
N SER A 24 -13.17 1.38 -10.04
CA SER A 24 -14.00 2.40 -9.41
C SER A 24 -13.63 2.62 -7.94
N PHE A 25 -13.56 1.53 -7.15
CA PHE A 25 -13.13 1.62 -5.75
C PHE A 25 -11.69 2.15 -5.61
N LEU A 26 -10.78 1.72 -6.48
CA LEU A 26 -9.39 2.16 -6.47
C LEU A 26 -9.25 3.65 -6.79
N ALA A 27 -10.10 4.18 -7.68
CA ALA A 27 -10.17 5.62 -7.94
C ALA A 27 -10.63 6.41 -6.70
N ASP A 28 -11.61 5.89 -5.96
CA ASP A 28 -12.07 6.53 -4.72
C ASP A 28 -11.02 6.42 -3.61
N ILE A 29 -10.33 5.28 -3.48
CA ILE A 29 -9.18 5.13 -2.57
C ILE A 29 -8.08 6.15 -2.88
N LEU A 30 -7.75 6.36 -4.16
CA LEU A 30 -6.75 7.38 -4.55
C LEU A 30 -7.17 8.79 -4.15
N LYS A 31 -8.45 9.16 -4.33
CA LYS A 31 -8.98 10.44 -3.87
C LYS A 31 -8.90 10.60 -2.35
N ASN A 32 -9.30 9.56 -1.62
CA ASN A 32 -9.24 9.53 -0.16
C ASN A 32 -7.80 9.68 0.35
N LEU A 33 -6.86 8.92 -0.23
CA LEU A 33 -5.44 9.01 0.12
C LEU A 33 -4.84 10.37 -0.26
N ALA A 34 -5.24 10.97 -1.38
CA ALA A 34 -4.78 12.30 -1.77
C ALA A 34 -5.21 13.37 -0.76
N ALA A 35 -6.49 13.34 -0.34
CA ALA A 35 -6.99 14.23 0.69
C ALA A 35 -6.25 14.00 2.01
N LEU A 36 -6.09 12.74 2.43
CA LEU A 36 -5.40 12.37 3.66
C LEU A 36 -3.93 12.84 3.67
N ALA A 37 -3.21 12.69 2.54
CA ALA A 37 -1.83 13.14 2.40
C ALA A 37 -1.73 14.67 2.49
N ARG A 38 -2.62 15.40 1.81
CA ARG A 38 -2.64 16.86 1.77
C ARG A 38 -3.00 17.46 3.12
N ASP A 39 -4.04 16.95 3.78
CA ASP A 39 -4.51 17.41 5.08
C ASP A 39 -3.48 17.18 6.21
N ASN A 40 -2.60 16.22 6.04
CA ASN A 40 -1.57 15.83 7.00
C ASN A 40 -0.15 16.07 6.48
N ALA A 41 0.02 16.88 5.43
CA ALA A 41 1.32 17.15 4.83
C ALA A 41 2.33 17.73 5.84
N ASP A 42 1.85 18.52 6.79
CA ASP A 42 2.64 19.16 7.83
C ASP A 42 2.44 18.54 9.23
N ALA A 43 1.71 17.44 9.35
CA ALA A 43 1.47 16.75 10.62
C ALA A 43 2.70 15.95 11.06
N VAL A 44 3.53 16.56 11.92
CA VAL A 44 4.80 15.99 12.39
C VAL A 44 4.57 14.75 13.23
N MET A 45 5.33 13.70 12.95
CA MET A 45 5.32 12.44 13.68
C MET A 45 6.74 11.86 13.80
N PRO A 46 6.97 10.91 14.73
CA PRO A 46 8.25 10.22 14.76
C PRO A 46 8.39 9.32 13.52
N GLY A 47 9.49 9.43 12.79
CA GLY A 47 9.93 8.35 11.94
C GLY A 47 10.37 7.17 12.80
N ARG A 48 10.08 5.93 12.37
CA ARG A 48 10.45 4.74 13.14
C ARG A 48 11.22 3.76 12.27
N THR A 49 12.35 3.29 12.78
CA THR A 49 13.12 2.17 12.18
C THR A 49 13.39 1.15 13.27
N HIS A 50 13.19 -0.14 12.97
CA HIS A 50 13.38 -1.21 13.95
C HIS A 50 12.59 -1.02 15.25
N GLY A 51 11.42 -0.38 15.19
CA GLY A 51 10.60 -0.07 16.37
C GLY A 51 11.15 1.05 17.27
N LYS A 52 12.21 1.74 16.87
CA LYS A 52 12.79 2.89 17.57
C LYS A 52 12.50 4.18 16.81
N HIS A 53 12.42 5.29 17.57
CA HIS A 53 12.34 6.60 16.94
C HIS A 53 13.61 6.89 16.16
N ALA A 54 13.42 7.42 14.98
CA ALA A 54 14.42 7.96 14.08
C ALA A 54 14.11 9.44 13.81
N ILE A 55 14.63 9.98 12.73
CA ILE A 55 14.39 11.37 12.32
C ILE A 55 12.88 11.62 12.13
N PRO A 56 12.33 12.76 12.58
CA PRO A 56 10.93 13.11 12.38
C PRO A 56 10.54 13.16 10.91
N ILE A 57 9.31 12.74 10.62
CA ILE A 57 8.66 12.83 9.32
C ILE A 57 7.30 13.50 9.47
N THR A 58 6.50 13.55 8.38
CA THR A 58 5.09 13.94 8.48
C THR A 58 4.18 12.76 8.14
N TYR A 59 2.95 12.77 8.68
CA TYR A 59 1.98 11.73 8.36
C TYR A 59 1.59 11.75 6.87
N GLY A 60 1.50 12.93 6.26
CA GLY A 60 1.28 13.06 4.82
C GLY A 60 2.36 12.38 3.98
N TYR A 61 3.62 12.44 4.40
CA TYR A 61 4.71 11.69 3.76
C TYR A 61 4.51 10.17 3.89
N LYS A 62 4.09 9.68 5.05
CA LYS A 62 3.74 8.26 5.22
C LYS A 62 2.65 7.83 4.22
N VAL A 63 1.61 8.63 4.08
CA VAL A 63 0.52 8.38 3.10
C VAL A 63 1.05 8.43 1.67
N SER A 64 2.00 9.31 1.35
CA SER A 64 2.59 9.39 0.01
C SER A 64 3.31 8.10 -0.42
N VAL A 65 3.87 7.35 0.52
CA VAL A 65 4.44 6.02 0.25
C VAL A 65 3.35 5.04 -0.21
N TRP A 66 2.20 5.02 0.47
CA TRP A 66 1.06 4.17 0.08
C TRP A 66 0.51 4.55 -1.30
N ILE A 67 0.39 5.85 -1.59
CA ILE A 67 -0.01 6.34 -2.91
C ILE A 67 0.96 5.86 -3.99
N SER A 68 2.25 6.00 -3.77
CA SER A 68 3.27 5.59 -4.75
C SER A 68 3.20 4.10 -5.07
N GLU A 69 3.04 3.26 -4.05
CA GLU A 69 2.89 1.80 -4.25
C GLU A 69 1.58 1.44 -4.94
N LEU A 70 0.47 2.12 -4.59
CA LEU A 70 -0.82 1.89 -5.22
C LEU A 70 -0.80 2.26 -6.71
N LEU A 71 -0.18 3.40 -7.07
CA LEU A 71 -0.02 3.80 -8.47
C LEU A 71 0.78 2.76 -9.27
N THR A 72 1.87 2.24 -8.69
CA THR A 72 2.66 1.16 -9.31
C THR A 72 1.87 -0.15 -9.41
N GLY A 73 1.05 -0.46 -8.40
CA GLY A 73 0.16 -1.63 -8.41
C GLY A 73 -0.90 -1.54 -9.52
N LEU A 74 -1.49 -0.36 -9.73
CA LEU A 74 -2.44 -0.11 -10.81
C LEU A 74 -1.80 -0.26 -12.19
N GLU A 75 -0.57 0.25 -12.38
CA GLU A 75 0.17 0.09 -13.63
C GLU A 75 0.38 -1.40 -13.96
N ARG A 76 0.81 -2.19 -12.97
CA ARG A 76 0.97 -3.65 -13.15
C ARG A 76 -0.35 -4.34 -13.50
N LEU A 77 -1.44 -3.94 -12.88
CA LEU A 77 -2.76 -4.52 -13.16
C LEU A 77 -3.19 -4.18 -14.59
N GLU A 78 -3.09 -2.93 -15.01
CA GLU A 78 -3.41 -2.47 -16.37
C GLU A 78 -2.56 -3.19 -17.44
N GLU A 79 -1.31 -3.48 -17.14
CA GLU A 79 -0.44 -4.26 -18.04
C GLU A 79 -0.83 -5.74 -18.11
N ALA A 80 -1.23 -6.35 -16.99
CA ALA A 80 -1.69 -7.75 -16.98
C ALA A 80 -3.04 -7.91 -17.70
N GLU A 81 -3.93 -6.93 -17.63
CA GLU A 81 -5.23 -6.94 -18.32
C GLU A 81 -5.07 -7.16 -19.84
N LYS A 82 -4.03 -6.62 -20.44
CA LYS A 82 -3.74 -6.78 -21.88
C LYS A 82 -3.49 -8.25 -22.28
N ARG A 83 -3.07 -9.07 -21.33
CA ARG A 83 -2.72 -10.48 -21.56
C ARG A 83 -3.79 -11.45 -21.11
N ILE A 84 -4.53 -11.12 -20.04
CA ILE A 84 -5.50 -12.06 -19.46
C ILE A 84 -6.85 -12.02 -20.16
N PHE A 85 -7.37 -10.84 -20.54
CA PHE A 85 -8.72 -10.72 -21.09
C PHE A 85 -8.77 -11.14 -22.57
N THR A 86 -8.73 -12.46 -22.79
CA THR A 86 -8.67 -13.07 -24.09
C THR A 86 -9.79 -14.10 -24.28
N VAL A 87 -10.26 -14.21 -25.52
CA VAL A 87 -11.25 -15.20 -25.96
C VAL A 87 -10.53 -16.40 -26.56
N MET A 88 -10.95 -17.61 -26.20
CA MET A 88 -10.40 -18.87 -26.66
C MET A 88 -11.49 -19.75 -27.27
N MET A 89 -11.48 -19.95 -28.61
CA MET A 89 -12.48 -20.73 -29.34
C MET A 89 -11.89 -21.84 -30.25
N GLY A 90 -10.61 -22.20 -30.01
CA GLY A 90 -9.85 -23.11 -30.86
C GLY A 90 -10.27 -24.59 -30.88
N GLY A 91 -11.29 -24.97 -30.10
CA GLY A 91 -11.75 -26.35 -29.99
C GLY A 91 -11.01 -27.15 -28.91
N ALA A 92 -11.08 -28.47 -28.99
CA ALA A 92 -10.59 -29.38 -27.96
C ALA A 92 -9.06 -29.27 -27.73
N VAL A 93 -8.30 -29.02 -28.79
CA VAL A 93 -6.83 -28.95 -28.76
C VAL A 93 -6.27 -27.61 -29.25
N GLY A 94 -7.13 -26.64 -29.56
CA GLY A 94 -6.72 -25.29 -29.96
C GLY A 94 -6.47 -25.08 -31.47
N GLY A 95 -6.54 -26.11 -32.28
CA GLY A 95 -6.14 -26.05 -33.68
C GLY A 95 -7.26 -25.70 -34.67
N PHE A 96 -8.46 -25.34 -34.22
CA PHE A 96 -9.65 -25.10 -35.10
C PHE A 96 -9.94 -26.24 -36.07
N ASN A 97 -9.66 -27.49 -35.70
CA ASN A 97 -9.66 -28.66 -36.57
C ASN A 97 -10.95 -28.82 -37.41
N ALA A 98 -12.12 -28.55 -36.80
CA ALA A 98 -13.42 -28.67 -37.47
C ALA A 98 -13.87 -27.42 -38.23
N THR A 99 -13.28 -26.26 -37.96
CA THR A 99 -13.77 -24.94 -38.38
C THR A 99 -12.77 -24.13 -39.20
N GLY A 100 -11.49 -24.45 -39.10
CA GLY A 100 -10.42 -23.77 -39.84
C GLY A 100 -10.42 -22.24 -39.62
N LEU A 101 -10.13 -21.51 -40.67
CA LEU A 101 -10.08 -20.04 -40.66
C LEU A 101 -11.42 -19.38 -40.30
N THR A 102 -12.56 -20.05 -40.64
CA THR A 102 -13.87 -19.55 -40.23
C THR A 102 -14.03 -19.57 -38.71
N GLY A 103 -13.52 -20.60 -38.02
CA GLY A 103 -13.53 -20.66 -36.56
C GLY A 103 -12.66 -19.59 -35.92
N ARG A 104 -11.51 -19.25 -36.53
CA ARG A 104 -10.68 -18.15 -36.12
C ARG A 104 -11.41 -16.81 -36.20
N LYS A 105 -12.10 -16.58 -37.34
CA LYS A 105 -12.92 -15.37 -37.50
C LYS A 105 -14.04 -15.28 -36.45
N VAL A 106 -14.71 -16.40 -36.15
CA VAL A 106 -15.72 -16.42 -35.05
C VAL A 106 -15.10 -16.07 -33.71
N GLN A 107 -13.88 -16.53 -33.42
CA GLN A 107 -13.18 -16.12 -32.20
C GLN A 107 -12.93 -14.59 -32.15
N ASP A 108 -12.48 -14.01 -33.26
CA ASP A 108 -12.24 -12.58 -33.38
C ASP A 108 -13.54 -11.77 -33.19
N ASP A 109 -14.64 -12.20 -33.86
CA ASP A 109 -15.94 -11.57 -33.72
C ASP A 109 -16.49 -11.63 -32.27
N VAL A 110 -16.29 -12.76 -31.58
CA VAL A 110 -16.65 -12.89 -30.15
C VAL A 110 -15.79 -12.00 -29.26
N ALA A 111 -14.49 -11.91 -29.54
CA ALA A 111 -13.58 -11.05 -28.80
C ALA A 111 -14.00 -9.57 -28.91
N GLU A 112 -14.34 -9.12 -30.10
CA GLU A 112 -14.87 -7.77 -30.34
C GLU A 112 -16.18 -7.52 -29.58
N LEU A 113 -17.15 -8.44 -29.66
CA LEU A 113 -18.41 -8.34 -28.93
C LEU A 113 -18.27 -8.26 -27.41
N LEU A 114 -17.28 -8.97 -26.86
CA LEU A 114 -16.99 -8.96 -25.43
C LEU A 114 -16.01 -7.85 -25.02
N SER A 115 -15.54 -7.04 -25.97
CA SER A 115 -14.47 -6.06 -25.75
C SER A 115 -13.23 -6.69 -25.09
N MET A 116 -12.84 -7.87 -25.57
CA MET A 116 -11.67 -8.65 -25.19
C MET A 116 -10.74 -8.83 -26.39
N SER A 117 -9.57 -9.42 -26.21
CA SER A 117 -8.67 -9.76 -27.31
C SER A 117 -8.85 -11.22 -27.74
N SER A 118 -8.54 -11.53 -28.98
CA SER A 118 -8.43 -12.92 -29.45
C SER A 118 -7.14 -13.55 -28.94
N MET A 119 -7.22 -14.75 -28.42
CA MET A 119 -6.03 -15.53 -28.06
C MET A 119 -5.30 -15.96 -29.36
N GLU A 120 -4.03 -15.60 -29.49
CA GLU A 120 -3.23 -15.87 -30.68
C GLU A 120 -3.13 -17.37 -30.98
N VAL A 121 -2.82 -18.15 -29.96
CA VAL A 121 -2.84 -19.61 -29.97
C VAL A 121 -3.87 -20.07 -28.93
N PRO A 122 -5.08 -20.42 -29.31
CA PRO A 122 -6.17 -20.71 -28.38
C PRO A 122 -6.04 -22.09 -27.73
N SER A 123 -4.92 -22.31 -27.08
CA SER A 123 -4.60 -23.55 -26.37
C SER A 123 -5.07 -23.50 -24.93
N ARG A 124 -5.70 -24.57 -24.49
CA ARG A 124 -6.14 -24.74 -23.09
C ARG A 124 -4.98 -24.87 -22.10
N ASN A 125 -3.75 -25.07 -22.61
CA ASN A 125 -2.54 -25.17 -21.78
C ASN A 125 -1.95 -23.81 -21.40
N MET A 126 -2.44 -22.72 -22.00
CA MET A 126 -1.96 -21.38 -21.71
C MET A 126 -2.74 -20.77 -20.53
N THR A 127 -2.17 -20.84 -19.33
CA THR A 127 -2.79 -20.34 -18.09
C THR A 127 -1.94 -19.35 -17.33
N GLN A 128 -0.71 -19.10 -17.74
CA GLN A 128 0.24 -18.21 -17.03
C GLN A 128 -0.31 -16.81 -16.83
N MET A 129 -1.07 -16.26 -17.81
CA MET A 129 -1.69 -14.94 -17.70
C MET A 129 -2.70 -14.84 -16.55
N LYS A 130 -3.37 -15.94 -16.19
CA LYS A 130 -4.28 -15.97 -15.05
C LYS A 130 -3.51 -15.91 -13.73
N VAL A 131 -2.41 -16.64 -13.65
CA VAL A 131 -1.52 -16.62 -12.47
C VAL A 131 -0.85 -15.26 -12.31
N GLU A 132 -0.39 -14.66 -13.40
CA GLU A 132 0.16 -13.30 -13.43
C GLU A 132 -0.86 -12.28 -12.88
N TYR A 133 -2.10 -12.36 -13.33
CA TYR A 133 -3.16 -11.47 -12.85
C TYR A 133 -3.41 -11.65 -11.34
N LEU A 134 -3.50 -12.90 -10.87
CA LEU A 134 -3.66 -13.19 -9.45
C LEU A 134 -2.49 -12.68 -8.62
N MET A 135 -1.24 -12.82 -9.10
CA MET A 135 -0.06 -12.24 -8.46
C MET A 135 -0.13 -10.71 -8.38
N ASN A 136 -0.61 -10.05 -9.43
CA ASN A 136 -0.78 -8.59 -9.44
C ASN A 136 -1.87 -8.13 -8.47
N LEU A 137 -2.96 -8.90 -8.31
CA LEU A 137 -3.94 -8.65 -7.24
C LEU A 137 -3.31 -8.79 -5.85
N CYS A 138 -2.45 -9.79 -5.64
CA CYS A 138 -1.72 -9.94 -4.38
C CYS A 138 -0.83 -8.73 -4.09
N LEU A 139 -0.07 -8.24 -5.09
CA LEU A 139 0.78 -7.07 -4.95
C LEU A 139 -0.03 -5.79 -4.69
N LEU A 140 -1.18 -5.64 -5.33
CA LEU A 140 -2.09 -4.52 -5.08
C LEU A 140 -2.62 -4.56 -3.63
N CYS A 141 -3.12 -5.72 -3.20
CA CYS A 141 -3.61 -5.93 -1.84
C CYS A 141 -2.50 -5.82 -0.79
N ASN A 142 -1.24 -6.06 -1.14
CA ASN A 142 -0.09 -5.89 -0.26
C ASN A 142 0.10 -4.43 0.18
N THR A 143 -0.18 -3.46 -0.69
CA THR A 143 -0.19 -2.04 -0.32
C THR A 143 -1.24 -1.76 0.78
N PHE A 144 -2.44 -2.31 0.63
CA PHE A 144 -3.50 -2.16 1.64
C PHE A 144 -3.20 -2.92 2.93
N HIS A 145 -2.56 -4.09 2.83
CA HIS A 145 -2.10 -4.84 3.99
C HIS A 145 -1.07 -4.03 4.80
N LYS A 146 -0.06 -3.48 4.14
CA LYS A 146 0.93 -2.59 4.79
C LYS A 146 0.27 -1.40 5.48
N MET A 147 -0.67 -0.74 4.81
CA MET A 147 -1.43 0.37 5.38
C MET A 147 -2.23 -0.08 6.60
N ALA A 148 -2.90 -1.22 6.53
CA ALA A 148 -3.71 -1.76 7.61
C ALA A 148 -2.88 -2.16 8.83
N GLU A 149 -1.70 -2.78 8.64
CA GLU A 149 -0.74 -3.06 9.71
C GLU A 149 -0.29 -1.78 10.41
N GLU A 150 0.08 -0.76 9.66
CA GLU A 150 0.48 0.53 10.22
C GLU A 150 -0.65 1.18 11.03
N VAL A 151 -1.89 1.19 10.50
CA VAL A 151 -3.06 1.72 11.20
C VAL A 151 -3.36 0.91 12.46
N TYR A 152 -3.28 -0.42 12.37
CA TYR A 152 -3.52 -1.31 13.51
C TYR A 152 -2.54 -1.05 14.66
N TYR A 153 -1.23 -0.98 14.36
CA TYR A 153 -0.20 -0.76 15.38
C TYR A 153 -0.17 0.67 15.91
N THR A 154 -0.33 1.68 15.06
CA THR A 154 -0.32 3.08 15.52
C THR A 154 -1.64 3.52 16.15
N GLY A 155 -2.69 2.70 16.00
CA GLY A 155 -3.99 2.87 16.65
C GLY A 155 -4.09 2.27 18.06
N ILE A 156 -3.08 1.52 18.55
CA ILE A 156 -3.08 1.02 19.94
C ILE A 156 -3.08 2.18 20.92
N GLU A 157 -3.64 1.97 22.12
CA GLU A 157 -3.89 3.04 23.11
C GLU A 157 -2.62 3.78 23.53
N GLU A 158 -1.47 3.09 23.60
CA GLU A 158 -0.18 3.64 23.93
C GLU A 158 0.32 4.64 22.89
N PHE A 159 0.10 4.37 21.58
CA PHE A 159 0.46 5.29 20.51
C PHE A 159 -0.67 6.28 20.23
N GLY A 160 -1.87 5.79 19.92
CA GLY A 160 -3.08 6.58 19.72
C GLY A 160 -2.96 7.61 18.59
N GLU A 161 -2.14 7.31 17.59
CA GLU A 161 -1.81 8.24 16.49
C GLU A 161 -2.91 8.32 15.44
N VAL A 162 -3.59 7.20 15.20
CA VAL A 162 -4.69 7.08 14.25
C VAL A 162 -5.79 6.17 14.79
N HIS A 163 -7.00 6.28 14.25
CA HIS A 163 -8.06 5.30 14.46
C HIS A 163 -8.95 5.17 13.23
N GLU A 164 -9.52 3.96 13.06
CA GLU A 164 -10.60 3.74 12.09
C GLU A 164 -11.80 4.60 12.43
N GLY A 165 -12.58 4.97 11.41
CA GLY A 165 -13.84 5.63 11.60
C GLY A 165 -14.81 4.77 12.44
N PHE A 166 -15.54 5.43 13.33
CA PHE A 166 -16.54 4.81 14.18
C PHE A 166 -17.92 5.32 13.82
N THR A 167 -18.82 4.40 13.51
CA THR A 167 -20.24 4.73 13.32
C THR A 167 -20.98 4.54 14.63
N PRO A 168 -21.59 5.59 15.21
CA PRO A 168 -22.40 5.47 16.42
C PRO A 168 -23.47 4.39 16.28
N GLY A 169 -23.64 3.58 17.32
CA GLY A 169 -24.56 2.43 17.32
C GLY A 169 -23.91 1.11 16.89
N THR A 170 -22.67 1.12 16.42
CA THR A 170 -21.92 -0.12 16.15
C THR A 170 -21.39 -0.72 17.45
N ILE A 171 -21.65 -2.02 17.67
CA ILE A 171 -21.11 -2.72 18.83
C ILE A 171 -19.62 -2.98 18.60
N GLY A 172 -18.76 -2.32 19.38
CA GLY A 172 -17.30 -2.50 19.33
C GLY A 172 -16.83 -3.75 20.07
N SER A 173 -17.40 -4.00 21.23
CA SER A 173 -17.09 -5.14 22.08
C SER A 173 -18.37 -5.65 22.75
N SER A 174 -18.48 -6.97 22.94
CA SER A 174 -19.61 -7.60 23.62
C SER A 174 -19.61 -7.39 25.14
N THR A 175 -18.47 -7.10 25.72
CA THR A 175 -18.27 -6.99 27.19
C THR A 175 -17.88 -5.60 27.66
N MET A 176 -17.21 -4.83 26.84
CA MET A 176 -16.72 -3.48 27.17
C MET A 176 -17.24 -2.46 26.14
N PRO A 177 -18.34 -1.75 26.44
CA PRO A 177 -18.99 -0.87 25.45
C PRO A 177 -18.09 0.23 24.87
N GLN A 178 -17.13 0.71 25.65
CA GLN A 178 -16.17 1.75 25.25
C GLN A 178 -15.04 1.22 24.35
N LYS A 179 -14.86 -0.10 24.23
CA LYS A 179 -13.76 -0.70 23.45
C LYS A 179 -14.13 -0.79 21.99
N ILE A 180 -13.57 0.08 21.19
CA ILE A 180 -13.73 0.12 19.74
C ILE A 180 -12.59 -0.68 19.11
N ASN A 181 -12.89 -1.87 18.60
CA ASN A 181 -11.89 -2.71 17.95
C ASN A 181 -11.70 -2.30 16.49
N PRO A 182 -10.48 -2.33 15.94
CA PRO A 182 -10.20 -2.06 14.54
C PRO A 182 -10.75 -3.20 13.67
N LYS A 183 -11.89 -2.98 13.01
CA LYS A 183 -12.59 -4.00 12.20
C LYS A 183 -12.09 -4.06 10.77
N LEU A 184 -11.77 -2.90 10.19
CA LEU A 184 -11.33 -2.78 8.82
C LEU A 184 -9.89 -3.29 8.66
N ALA A 185 -8.96 -2.76 9.45
CA ALA A 185 -7.56 -3.15 9.38
C ALA A 185 -7.35 -4.66 9.59
N LYS A 186 -7.94 -5.23 10.65
CA LYS A 186 -7.81 -6.68 10.88
C LYS A 186 -8.39 -7.55 9.75
N GLY A 187 -9.48 -7.09 9.11
CA GLY A 187 -10.09 -7.78 7.98
C GLY A 187 -9.19 -7.71 6.73
N ILE A 188 -8.59 -6.55 6.46
CA ILE A 188 -7.62 -6.38 5.38
C ILE A 188 -6.41 -7.29 5.60
N ILE A 189 -5.82 -7.29 6.80
CA ILE A 189 -4.67 -8.10 7.17
C ILE A 189 -4.96 -9.58 6.94
N ALA A 190 -6.05 -10.10 7.51
CA ALA A 190 -6.37 -11.53 7.45
C ALA A 190 -6.67 -12.01 6.01
N ASN A 191 -7.47 -11.25 5.25
CA ASN A 191 -7.83 -11.63 3.88
C ASN A 191 -6.66 -11.50 2.90
N SER A 192 -5.80 -10.50 3.09
CA SER A 192 -4.57 -10.37 2.31
C SER A 192 -3.63 -11.56 2.51
N GLN A 193 -3.44 -12.00 3.76
CA GLN A 193 -2.59 -13.17 4.06
C GLN A 193 -3.13 -14.46 3.42
N LYS A 194 -4.46 -14.66 3.43
CA LYS A 194 -5.09 -15.79 2.72
C LYS A 194 -4.84 -15.69 1.21
N LEU A 195 -5.06 -14.50 0.62
CA LEU A 195 -4.86 -14.26 -0.81
C LEU A 195 -3.45 -14.63 -1.26
N TYR A 196 -2.42 -14.33 -0.47
CA TYR A 196 -1.02 -14.61 -0.83
C TYR A 196 -0.67 -16.08 -0.95
N SER A 197 -1.47 -16.98 -0.40
CA SER A 197 -1.26 -18.43 -0.54
C SER A 197 -1.68 -18.97 -1.91
N LEU A 198 -2.58 -18.28 -2.62
CA LEU A 198 -3.19 -18.80 -3.85
C LEU A 198 -2.25 -18.82 -5.06
N PRO A 199 -1.39 -17.82 -5.34
CA PRO A 199 -0.49 -17.84 -6.48
C PRO A 199 0.47 -19.03 -6.51
N ALA A 200 0.92 -19.52 -5.36
CA ALA A 200 1.78 -20.70 -5.29
C ALA A 200 1.09 -21.93 -5.86
N THR A 201 -0.17 -22.16 -5.50
CA THR A 201 -1.00 -23.23 -6.08
C THR A 201 -1.29 -22.97 -7.56
N GLY A 202 -1.54 -21.70 -7.93
CA GLY A 202 -1.74 -21.28 -9.31
C GLY A 202 -0.56 -21.61 -10.22
N LEU A 203 0.68 -21.48 -9.75
CA LEU A 203 1.88 -21.84 -10.52
C LEU A 203 1.90 -23.32 -10.91
N TYR A 204 1.45 -24.23 -10.04
CA TYR A 204 1.34 -25.66 -10.40
C TYR A 204 0.33 -25.89 -11.50
N SER A 205 -0.73 -25.11 -11.60
CA SER A 205 -1.73 -25.21 -12.67
C SER A 205 -1.17 -24.80 -14.03
N GLY A 206 -0.09 -24.03 -14.09
CA GLY A 206 0.59 -23.64 -15.32
C GLY A 206 1.40 -24.76 -15.96
N VAL A 207 1.72 -25.82 -15.21
CA VAL A 207 2.43 -26.99 -15.70
C VAL A 207 1.41 -28.05 -16.13
N ARG A 208 0.98 -27.99 -17.39
CA ARG A 208 -0.01 -28.91 -17.94
C ARG A 208 0.64 -29.90 -18.89
N MET A 209 0.24 -31.16 -18.77
CA MET A 209 0.61 -32.21 -19.71
C MET A 209 -0.34 -32.15 -20.92
N PHE A 210 0.23 -32.46 -22.08
CA PHE A 210 -0.51 -32.56 -23.36
C PHE A 210 -1.24 -31.26 -23.72
N GLU A 211 -2.24 -31.31 -24.56
CA GLU A 211 -3.04 -30.19 -25.04
C GLU A 211 -4.15 -29.77 -24.07
N GLY A 212 -4.32 -30.49 -22.97
CA GLY A 212 -5.29 -30.19 -21.92
C GLY A 212 -5.45 -31.32 -20.93
N ASP A 213 -4.86 -31.14 -19.74
CA ASP A 213 -5.05 -32.03 -18.60
C ASP A 213 -6.07 -31.44 -17.62
N SER A 214 -7.02 -32.26 -17.17
CA SER A 214 -8.09 -31.82 -16.30
C SER A 214 -7.65 -31.65 -14.84
N SER A 215 -6.60 -32.33 -14.37
CA SER A 215 -6.12 -32.20 -13.00
C SER A 215 -5.62 -30.79 -12.70
N SER A 216 -4.80 -30.21 -13.57
CA SER A 216 -4.32 -28.84 -13.42
C SER A 216 -5.41 -27.79 -13.67
N TYR A 217 -6.40 -28.10 -14.52
CA TYR A 217 -7.57 -27.24 -14.71
C TYR A 217 -8.42 -27.16 -13.44
N MET A 218 -8.74 -28.31 -12.84
CA MET A 218 -9.51 -28.38 -11.58
C MET A 218 -8.79 -27.69 -10.42
N LEU A 219 -7.46 -27.76 -10.38
CA LEU A 219 -6.66 -27.07 -9.37
C LEU A 219 -6.80 -25.54 -9.48
N PHE A 220 -6.91 -25.00 -10.68
CA PHE A 220 -6.98 -23.55 -10.89
C PHE A 220 -8.40 -22.99 -10.84
N ASP A 221 -9.42 -23.79 -11.12
CA ASP A 221 -10.79 -23.32 -11.34
C ASP A 221 -11.34 -22.56 -10.13
N GLY A 222 -11.18 -23.10 -8.92
CA GLY A 222 -11.59 -22.42 -7.68
C GLY A 222 -10.64 -21.30 -7.21
N LEU A 223 -9.39 -21.28 -7.67
CA LEU A 223 -8.41 -20.28 -7.20
C LEU A 223 -8.70 -18.87 -7.68
N MET A 224 -9.25 -18.73 -8.89
CA MET A 224 -9.56 -17.42 -9.43
C MET A 224 -10.76 -16.81 -8.73
N GLU A 225 -11.80 -17.58 -8.48
CA GLU A 225 -12.97 -17.15 -7.71
C GLU A 225 -12.57 -16.76 -6.30
N GLU A 226 -11.87 -17.61 -5.56
CA GLU A 226 -11.42 -17.33 -4.21
C GLU A 226 -10.49 -16.10 -4.16
N GLY A 227 -9.57 -15.98 -5.13
CA GLY A 227 -8.69 -14.83 -5.24
C GLY A 227 -9.43 -13.51 -5.46
N MET A 228 -10.45 -13.54 -6.33
CA MET A 228 -11.30 -12.38 -6.59
C MET A 228 -12.17 -12.02 -5.37
N GLU A 229 -12.74 -12.99 -4.66
CA GLU A 229 -13.50 -12.77 -3.43
C GLU A 229 -12.64 -12.12 -2.34
N LEU A 230 -11.45 -12.67 -2.07
CA LEU A 230 -10.53 -12.13 -1.08
C LEU A 230 -10.05 -10.72 -1.43
N ALA A 231 -9.74 -10.48 -2.72
CA ALA A 231 -9.35 -9.15 -3.19
C ALA A 231 -10.51 -8.14 -3.05
N THR A 232 -11.75 -8.55 -3.34
CA THR A 232 -12.95 -7.74 -3.16
C THR A 232 -13.09 -7.29 -1.69
N GLU A 233 -12.98 -8.23 -0.76
CA GLU A 233 -13.03 -7.95 0.68
C GLU A 233 -11.94 -6.96 1.12
N VAL A 234 -10.74 -7.09 0.59
CA VAL A 234 -9.63 -6.18 0.89
C VAL A 234 -9.89 -4.79 0.32
N ILE A 235 -10.29 -4.68 -0.95
CA ILE A 235 -10.49 -3.40 -1.64
C ILE A 235 -11.64 -2.60 -1.03
N ILE A 236 -12.78 -3.23 -0.75
CA ILE A 236 -13.93 -2.55 -0.14
C ILE A 236 -13.57 -2.03 1.25
N ARG A 237 -12.89 -2.83 2.07
CA ARG A 237 -12.44 -2.40 3.40
C ARG A 237 -11.38 -1.30 3.33
N ALA A 238 -10.51 -1.34 2.32
CA ALA A 238 -9.51 -0.30 2.11
C ALA A 238 -10.15 1.04 1.70
N GLU A 239 -11.22 1.01 0.88
CA GLU A 239 -11.99 2.23 0.57
C GLU A 239 -12.58 2.83 1.85
N GLU A 240 -13.30 2.04 2.64
CA GLU A 240 -13.91 2.51 3.87
C GLU A 240 -12.85 3.01 4.87
N LEU A 241 -11.73 2.29 5.00
CA LEU A 241 -10.63 2.68 5.89
C LEU A 241 -10.04 4.02 5.47
N THR A 242 -9.71 4.20 4.20
CA THR A 242 -9.09 5.44 3.71
C THR A 242 -10.03 6.64 3.77
N ARG A 243 -11.34 6.41 3.60
CA ARG A 243 -12.37 7.45 3.69
C ARG A 243 -12.64 7.90 5.13
N THR A 244 -12.48 7.01 6.10
CA THR A 244 -12.91 7.26 7.49
C THR A 244 -11.76 7.38 8.49
N LEU A 245 -10.51 7.20 8.04
CA LEU A 245 -9.35 7.23 8.91
C LEU A 245 -9.18 8.60 9.58
N TYR A 246 -9.15 8.60 10.91
CA TYR A 246 -8.87 9.78 11.71
C TYR A 246 -7.40 9.82 12.13
N VAL A 247 -6.76 10.98 11.94
CA VAL A 247 -5.36 11.23 12.32
C VAL A 247 -5.33 12.21 13.50
N ASN A 248 -4.78 11.74 14.62
CA ASN A 248 -4.63 12.55 15.83
C ASN A 248 -3.32 13.34 15.80
N LYS A 249 -3.35 14.54 15.22
CA LYS A 249 -2.16 15.40 15.04
C LYS A 249 -1.50 15.78 16.36
N GLU A 250 -2.26 15.98 17.43
CA GLU A 250 -1.73 16.29 18.74
C GLU A 250 -0.93 15.10 19.30
N ARG A 251 -1.47 13.88 19.14
CA ARG A 251 -0.80 12.67 19.60
C ARG A 251 0.44 12.36 18.79
N LEU A 252 0.40 12.57 17.47
CA LEU A 252 1.58 12.46 16.60
C LEU A 252 2.72 13.36 17.10
N LEU A 253 2.44 14.64 17.34
CA LEU A 253 3.44 15.59 17.82
C LEU A 253 3.92 15.25 19.23
N LYS A 254 3.01 14.83 20.13
CA LYS A 254 3.38 14.37 21.47
C LYS A 254 4.35 13.19 21.40
N ASN A 255 4.05 12.21 20.55
CA ASN A 255 4.91 11.04 20.35
C ASN A 255 6.26 11.43 19.75
N ALA A 256 6.32 12.36 18.79
CA ALA A 256 7.56 12.88 18.23
C ALA A 256 8.46 13.58 19.27
N ASN A 257 7.89 14.00 20.40
CA ASN A 257 8.64 14.64 21.49
C ASN A 257 9.02 13.69 22.64
N ILE A 258 8.75 12.41 22.57
CA ILE A 258 9.03 11.43 23.65
C ILE A 258 10.51 11.47 24.04
N ASN A 259 11.42 11.55 23.07
CA ASN A 259 12.86 11.58 23.27
C ASN A 259 13.42 13.00 23.50
N LYS A 260 12.53 13.98 23.71
CA LYS A 260 12.89 15.37 24.12
C LYS A 260 13.94 16.01 23.21
N GLY A 261 13.87 15.76 21.90
CA GLY A 261 14.73 16.35 20.89
C GLY A 261 15.98 15.54 20.52
N LEU A 262 16.27 14.41 21.17
CA LEU A 262 17.37 13.52 20.77
C LEU A 262 17.24 13.01 19.33
N ASP A 263 16.03 12.85 18.84
CA ASP A 263 15.75 12.40 17.46
C ASP A 263 16.26 13.41 16.40
N ASN A 264 16.49 14.67 16.80
CA ASN A 264 17.07 15.72 15.96
C ASN A 264 18.58 15.92 16.17
N SER A 265 19.26 15.02 16.89
CA SER A 265 20.70 15.12 17.16
C SER A 265 21.54 15.24 15.88
N GLU A 266 21.13 14.59 14.77
CA GLU A 266 21.76 14.73 13.47
C GLU A 266 21.66 16.18 12.94
N TYR A 267 20.52 16.83 13.08
CA TYR A 267 20.36 18.21 12.64
C TYR A 267 21.23 19.18 13.43
N VAL A 268 21.30 19.00 14.76
CA VAL A 268 22.22 19.76 15.60
C VAL A 268 23.67 19.50 15.16
N MET A 269 24.04 18.24 14.94
CA MET A 269 25.37 17.85 14.48
C MET A 269 25.75 18.52 13.16
N MET A 270 24.85 18.55 12.18
CA MET A 270 25.11 19.17 10.87
C MET A 270 25.35 20.69 10.99
N ASN A 271 24.59 21.38 11.86
CA ASN A 271 24.80 22.80 12.12
C ASN A 271 26.12 23.08 12.86
N VAL A 272 26.50 22.23 13.79
CA VAL A 272 27.80 22.32 14.48
C VAL A 272 28.95 22.00 13.55
N ALA A 273 28.79 21.00 12.68
CA ALA A 273 29.81 20.58 11.72
C ALA A 273 30.18 21.69 10.71
N ALA A 274 29.24 22.56 10.38
CA ALA A 274 29.51 23.72 9.55
C ALA A 274 30.51 24.70 10.17
N LYS A 275 30.68 24.67 11.50
CA LYS A 275 31.60 25.56 12.26
C LYS A 275 32.87 24.83 12.76
N LEU A 276 32.76 23.58 13.17
CA LEU A 276 33.86 22.81 13.79
C LEU A 276 34.48 21.73 12.89
N GLY A 277 33.84 21.44 11.75
CA GLY A 277 34.16 20.25 10.97
C GLY A 277 33.43 18.99 11.49
N LYS A 278 33.33 17.98 10.62
CA LYS A 278 32.46 16.82 10.82
C LYS A 278 32.86 15.96 12.02
N ASP A 279 34.14 15.63 12.13
CA ASP A 279 34.62 14.68 13.14
C ASP A 279 34.51 15.26 14.57
N ALA A 280 34.90 16.54 14.75
CA ALA A 280 34.77 17.24 16.05
C ALA A 280 33.29 17.39 16.44
N ALA A 281 32.41 17.74 15.49
CA ALA A 281 30.99 17.85 15.74
C ALA A 281 30.37 16.50 16.15
N HIS A 282 30.74 15.43 15.45
CA HIS A 282 30.25 14.09 15.76
C HIS A 282 30.64 13.66 17.18
N GLN A 283 31.90 13.80 17.56
CA GLN A 283 32.36 13.40 18.88
C GLN A 283 31.68 14.23 19.98
N LEU A 284 31.61 15.55 19.79
CA LEU A 284 30.96 16.45 20.76
C LEU A 284 29.49 16.06 20.98
N LEU A 285 28.73 15.88 19.90
CA LEU A 285 27.30 15.57 19.99
C LEU A 285 27.04 14.15 20.48
N TYR A 286 27.91 13.19 20.14
CA TYR A 286 27.84 11.85 20.71
C TYR A 286 27.95 11.87 22.24
N ASP A 287 28.94 12.60 22.81
CA ASP A 287 29.14 12.71 24.25
C ASP A 287 27.91 13.36 24.91
N LYS A 288 27.30 14.40 24.30
CA LYS A 288 26.10 15.04 24.80
C LYS A 288 24.86 14.14 24.75
N ALA A 289 24.66 13.39 23.64
CA ALA A 289 23.58 12.44 23.52
C ALA A 289 23.69 11.32 24.54
N MET A 290 24.89 10.74 24.70
CA MET A 290 25.14 9.70 25.70
C MET A 290 24.94 10.20 27.14
N LYS A 291 25.38 11.41 27.45
CA LYS A 291 25.13 12.03 28.76
C LYS A 291 23.63 12.22 29.01
N THR A 292 22.87 12.63 27.99
CA THR A 292 21.43 12.79 28.10
C THR A 292 20.75 11.42 28.35
N GLU A 293 21.09 10.40 27.59
CA GLU A 293 20.47 9.07 27.69
C GLU A 293 20.83 8.36 29.00
N LEU A 294 22.12 8.33 29.38
CA LEU A 294 22.59 7.59 30.55
C LEU A 294 22.26 8.28 31.88
N GLU A 295 22.27 9.62 31.93
CA GLU A 295 21.99 10.38 33.12
C GLU A 295 20.51 10.83 33.22
N GLY A 296 19.69 10.58 32.22
CA GLY A 296 18.29 11.00 32.17
C GLY A 296 18.08 12.53 32.14
N LYS A 297 19.10 13.28 31.71
CA LYS A 297 19.08 14.75 31.67
C LYS A 297 18.26 15.27 30.51
N ASN A 298 17.82 16.53 30.62
CA ASN A 298 17.17 17.19 29.47
C ASN A 298 18.20 17.55 28.40
N TYR A 299 17.97 17.14 27.14
CA TYR A 299 18.92 17.33 26.06
C TYR A 299 19.23 18.80 25.78
N LEU A 300 18.20 19.67 25.74
CA LEU A 300 18.40 21.12 25.59
C LEU A 300 19.32 21.69 26.68
N GLN A 301 19.13 21.28 27.92
CA GLN A 301 19.98 21.73 29.02
C GLN A 301 21.43 21.26 28.82
N VAL A 302 21.63 19.97 28.45
CA VAL A 302 22.97 19.43 28.21
C VAL A 302 23.68 20.16 27.07
N LEU A 303 22.93 20.54 26.01
CA LEU A 303 23.49 21.35 24.92
C LEU A 303 23.80 22.78 25.34
N SER A 304 22.89 23.41 26.10
CA SER A 304 23.02 24.81 26.49
C SER A 304 24.12 25.04 27.57
N ASP A 305 24.38 24.04 28.41
CA ASP A 305 25.43 24.10 29.44
C ASP A 305 26.83 23.87 28.90
N ASP A 306 26.96 23.48 27.62
CA ASP A 306 28.25 23.25 27.00
C ASP A 306 28.86 24.58 26.52
N GLU A 307 30.09 24.89 26.96
CA GLU A 307 30.77 26.15 26.62
C GLU A 307 31.02 26.32 25.12
N VAL A 308 31.28 25.21 24.40
CA VAL A 308 31.54 25.27 22.98
C VAL A 308 30.22 25.54 22.23
N LEU A 309 29.15 24.82 22.55
CA LEU A 309 27.86 25.00 21.90
C LEU A 309 27.22 26.35 22.22
N SER A 310 27.29 26.78 23.49
CA SER A 310 26.75 28.08 23.93
C SER A 310 27.50 29.28 23.34
N SER A 311 28.78 29.10 22.95
CA SER A 311 29.51 30.11 22.20
C SER A 311 29.08 30.24 20.74
N MET A 312 28.44 29.21 20.18
CA MET A 312 28.02 29.12 18.76
C MET A 312 26.56 29.43 18.54
N PHE A 313 25.71 29.05 19.49
CA PHE A 313 24.26 29.09 19.37
C PHE A 313 23.62 29.61 20.68
N THR A 314 22.57 30.40 20.53
CA THR A 314 21.72 30.76 21.67
C THR A 314 20.86 29.55 22.09
N LYS A 315 20.32 29.63 23.30
CA LYS A 315 19.41 28.59 23.79
C LYS A 315 18.16 28.45 22.93
N GLU A 316 17.64 29.56 22.42
CA GLU A 316 16.48 29.61 21.53
C GLU A 316 16.79 28.94 20.17
N GLU A 317 18.00 29.11 19.64
CA GLU A 317 18.44 28.42 18.40
C GLU A 317 18.56 26.90 18.63
N LEU A 318 19.16 26.49 19.76
CA LEU A 318 19.24 25.08 20.12
C LEU A 318 17.84 24.46 20.30
N GLU A 319 16.94 25.16 21.02
CA GLU A 319 15.57 24.71 21.19
C GLU A 319 14.85 24.52 19.86
N LYS A 320 15.02 25.45 18.93
CA LYS A 320 14.47 25.33 17.57
C LYS A 320 15.06 24.14 16.80
N MET A 321 16.39 23.90 16.94
CA MET A 321 17.04 22.78 16.25
C MET A 321 16.54 21.42 16.74
N ILE A 322 16.28 21.27 18.03
CA ILE A 322 15.79 20.00 18.58
C ILE A 322 14.29 19.79 18.46
N ALA A 323 13.54 20.81 18.03
CA ALA A 323 12.11 20.69 17.80
C ALA A 323 11.82 19.73 16.62
N PRO A 324 10.96 18.71 16.76
CA PRO A 324 10.72 17.75 15.68
C PRO A 324 10.27 18.38 14.36
N SER A 325 9.54 19.50 14.43
CA SER A 325 9.05 20.22 13.24
C SER A 325 10.14 20.88 12.41
N SER A 326 11.34 21.06 12.95
CA SER A 326 12.44 21.75 12.25
C SER A 326 13.24 20.85 11.33
N TYR A 327 13.05 19.52 11.40
CA TYR A 327 13.87 18.58 10.65
C TYR A 327 13.07 17.45 10.03
N THR A 328 12.06 17.80 9.23
CA THR A 328 11.24 16.84 8.45
C THR A 328 11.64 16.75 6.97
N GLY A 329 12.75 17.38 6.59
CA GLY A 329 13.20 17.42 5.21
C GLY A 329 12.14 18.00 4.26
N ILE A 330 11.92 17.33 3.12
CA ILE A 330 10.90 17.71 2.12
C ILE A 330 9.63 16.86 2.23
N CYS A 331 9.36 16.25 3.38
CA CYS A 331 8.20 15.38 3.58
C CYS A 331 6.88 16.02 3.16
N SER A 332 6.67 17.28 3.51
CA SER A 332 5.49 18.06 3.18
C SER A 332 5.32 18.31 1.67
N VAL A 333 6.42 18.52 0.95
CA VAL A 333 6.42 18.68 -0.52
C VAL A 333 6.03 17.38 -1.19
N LEU A 334 6.69 16.26 -0.81
CA LEU A 334 6.40 14.93 -1.35
C LEU A 334 4.95 14.51 -1.10
N ALA A 335 4.41 14.82 0.07
CA ALA A 335 3.01 14.54 0.40
C ALA A 335 2.05 15.22 -0.58
N ARG A 336 2.27 16.49 -0.89
CA ARG A 336 1.43 17.26 -1.84
C ARG A 336 1.60 16.79 -3.28
N GLU A 337 2.84 16.56 -3.73
CA GLU A 337 3.12 16.07 -5.08
C GLU A 337 2.47 14.71 -5.36
N LEU A 338 2.53 13.79 -4.40
CA LEU A 338 1.90 12.48 -4.55
C LEU A 338 0.37 12.56 -4.45
N ALA A 339 -0.17 13.48 -3.65
CA ALA A 339 -1.60 13.76 -3.65
C ALA A 339 -2.11 14.22 -5.02
N ASP A 340 -1.39 15.15 -5.66
CA ASP A 340 -1.73 15.63 -7.00
C ASP A 340 -1.68 14.51 -8.05
N LYS A 341 -0.67 13.64 -7.99
CA LYS A 341 -0.58 12.45 -8.87
C LYS A 341 -1.73 11.47 -8.66
N ALA A 342 -2.13 11.24 -7.40
CA ALA A 342 -3.24 10.35 -7.07
C ALA A 342 -4.57 10.90 -7.61
N GLU A 343 -4.84 12.18 -7.44
CA GLU A 343 -6.04 12.84 -7.99
C GLU A 343 -6.08 12.79 -9.51
N ALA A 344 -4.94 13.07 -10.18
CA ALA A 344 -4.85 12.99 -11.64
C ALA A 344 -5.14 11.58 -12.15
N LYS A 345 -4.57 10.54 -11.51
CA LYS A 345 -4.85 9.14 -11.87
C LYS A 345 -6.30 8.76 -11.61
N ALA A 346 -6.87 9.12 -10.46
CA ALA A 346 -8.26 8.87 -10.14
C ALA A 346 -9.22 9.49 -11.17
N LYS A 347 -8.95 10.73 -11.58
CA LYS A 347 -9.73 11.41 -12.62
C LYS A 347 -9.68 10.66 -13.94
N MET A 348 -8.49 10.24 -14.41
CA MET A 348 -8.34 9.45 -15.63
C MET A 348 -9.08 8.10 -15.59
N MET A 349 -9.24 7.51 -14.39
CA MET A 349 -9.96 6.24 -14.20
C MET A 349 -11.49 6.42 -14.23
N THR A 350 -12.01 7.61 -13.89
CA THR A 350 -13.46 7.89 -13.83
C THR A 350 -14.01 8.56 -15.09
N GLU A 351 -13.19 9.13 -15.95
CA GLU A 351 -13.59 9.79 -17.20
C GLU A 351 -13.59 8.85 -18.43
N LYS A 352 -13.30 7.56 -18.25
CA LYS A 352 -13.42 6.51 -19.29
C LYS A 352 -14.79 5.85 -19.24
#